data_0b188e879149787ae91baaed6e73e529
#
_entry.id   0b188e879149787ae91baaed6e73e529
#
_cell.length_a   1.000
_cell.length_b   1.000
_cell.length_c   1.000
_cell.angle_alpha   90.00
_cell.angle_beta   90.00
_cell.angle_gamma   90.00
#
_symmetry.space_group_name_H-M   'P 1'
#
loop_
_entity.id
_entity.type
_entity.pdbx_description
1 polymer ?
#
loop_
_entity_poly.entity_id
_entity_poly.type
_entity_poly.pdbx_seq_one_letter_code
_entity_poly.pdbx_strand_id
1 'polypeptide(L)'
;MDSKNNRRGFSVFKFNQLTFQKTTTYRSIFFALFLIFSLSIFSQDGDPVAGKALFNTNCASCHKLDKKMTGPALRYVEKRLSEDEGLDRQWLYSWIRNSSAMIKSGDAQAVAIWEEYNKSVMNNFPQLSNQDIDNILAYTDYVP
;
A
#
# COMPACT_ATOMS: atom_id res chain seq x y z
N MET A 1 -59.75 -63.99 -16.98
CA MET A 1 -60.48 -62.78 -16.63
C MET A 1 -59.77 -62.25 -15.41
N ASP A 2 -59.16 -61.12 -15.29
CA ASP A 2 -59.10 -59.91 -16.07
C ASP A 2 -57.78 -59.19 -15.76
N SER A 3 -57.19 -58.68 -16.76
CA SER A 3 -56.01 -57.82 -16.72
C SER A 3 -56.36 -56.50 -16.04
N LYS A 4 -55.50 -55.97 -15.19
CA LYS A 4 -55.33 -54.51 -15.04
C LYS A 4 -53.89 -54.14 -14.75
N ASN A 5 -53.29 -53.73 -15.82
CA ASN A 5 -52.13 -52.92 -16.01
C ASN A 5 -52.03 -51.77 -14.99
N ASN A 6 -50.95 -51.67 -14.25
CA ASN A 6 -50.62 -50.44 -13.47
C ASN A 6 -49.34 -49.78 -14.03
N ARG A 7 -49.54 -48.87 -14.99
CA ARG A 7 -48.54 -47.92 -15.41
C ARG A 7 -48.51 -46.74 -14.45
N ARG A 8 -47.71 -46.80 -13.42
CA ARG A 8 -47.30 -45.60 -12.66
C ARG A 8 -45.87 -45.75 -12.22
N GLY A 9 -44.96 -45.22 -12.99
CA GLY A 9 -43.54 -45.25 -12.61
C GLY A 9 -42.63 -44.57 -13.62
N PHE A 10 -43.03 -43.40 -14.19
CA PHE A 10 -42.14 -42.74 -15.11
C PHE A 10 -42.30 -41.19 -15.11
N SER A 11 -42.21 -40.58 -13.95
CA SER A 11 -42.26 -39.10 -13.95
C SER A 11 -41.45 -38.44 -12.84
N VAL A 12 -40.73 -39.15 -11.99
CA VAL A 12 -40.02 -38.52 -10.86
C VAL A 12 -38.54 -38.31 -11.12
N PHE A 13 -38.00 -38.92 -12.19
CA PHE A 13 -36.54 -38.91 -12.42
C PHE A 13 -36.02 -37.71 -13.29
N LYS A 14 -36.92 -36.90 -13.84
CA LYS A 14 -36.49 -35.79 -14.73
C LYS A 14 -36.34 -34.44 -14.01
N PHE A 15 -36.82 -34.30 -12.81
CA PHE A 15 -36.79 -32.99 -12.09
C PHE A 15 -35.49 -32.72 -11.34
N ASN A 16 -34.66 -33.71 -11.10
CA ASN A 16 -33.48 -33.57 -10.27
C ASN A 16 -32.20 -33.29 -11.04
N GLN A 17 -32.20 -33.39 -12.36
CA GLN A 17 -31.00 -33.15 -13.19
C GLN A 17 -30.76 -31.66 -13.47
N LEU A 18 -31.83 -30.85 -13.55
CA LEU A 18 -31.70 -29.43 -13.90
C LEU A 18 -31.24 -28.53 -12.76
N THR A 19 -31.50 -28.95 -11.50
CA THR A 19 -31.05 -28.19 -10.31
C THR A 19 -29.59 -28.47 -9.99
N PHE A 20 -29.09 -29.68 -10.26
CA PHE A 20 -27.70 -30.04 -10.00
C PHE A 20 -26.71 -29.34 -10.96
N GLN A 21 -27.09 -29.14 -12.22
CA GLN A 21 -26.23 -28.43 -13.18
C GLN A 21 -26.11 -26.94 -12.91
N LYS A 22 -27.16 -26.28 -12.38
CA LYS A 22 -27.11 -24.85 -12.05
C LYS A 22 -26.17 -24.56 -10.88
N THR A 23 -26.15 -25.40 -9.85
CA THR A 23 -25.31 -25.21 -8.67
C THR A 23 -23.81 -25.39 -8.97
N THR A 24 -23.48 -26.27 -9.93
CA THR A 24 -22.08 -26.51 -10.32
C THR A 24 -21.50 -25.33 -11.08
N THR A 25 -22.29 -24.70 -11.96
CA THR A 25 -21.84 -23.50 -12.72
C THR A 25 -21.63 -22.30 -11.83
N TYR A 26 -22.50 -22.03 -10.85
CA TYR A 26 -22.28 -20.94 -9.89
C TYR A 26 -21.06 -21.17 -9.01
N ARG A 27 -20.80 -22.41 -8.57
CA ARG A 27 -19.60 -22.75 -7.79
C ARG A 27 -18.32 -22.49 -8.61
N SER A 28 -18.30 -22.85 -9.89
CA SER A 28 -17.16 -22.61 -10.75
C SER A 28 -16.93 -21.12 -11.03
N ILE A 29 -18.00 -20.35 -11.21
CA ILE A 29 -17.92 -18.88 -11.39
C ILE A 29 -17.43 -18.20 -10.11
N PHE A 30 -17.91 -18.62 -8.94
CA PHE A 30 -17.43 -18.09 -7.64
C PHE A 30 -15.95 -18.40 -7.41
N PHE A 31 -15.49 -19.61 -7.74
CA PHE A 31 -14.07 -19.97 -7.65
C PHE A 31 -13.20 -19.17 -8.64
N ALA A 32 -13.67 -18.95 -9.85
CA ALA A 32 -12.95 -18.14 -10.83
C ALA A 32 -12.87 -16.67 -10.42
N LEU A 33 -13.93 -16.08 -9.90
CA LEU A 33 -13.95 -14.71 -9.36
C LEU A 33 -13.08 -14.57 -8.13
N PHE A 34 -13.05 -15.58 -7.25
CA PHE A 34 -12.19 -15.58 -6.06
C PHE A 34 -10.71 -15.64 -6.43
N LEU A 35 -10.34 -16.42 -7.45
CA LEU A 35 -8.96 -16.49 -7.95
C LEU A 35 -8.50 -15.17 -8.59
N ILE A 36 -9.39 -14.45 -9.29
CA ILE A 36 -9.06 -13.15 -9.89
C ILE A 36 -8.86 -12.08 -8.80
N PHE A 37 -9.63 -12.14 -7.71
CA PHE A 37 -9.52 -11.20 -6.59
C PHE A 37 -8.25 -11.41 -5.76
N SER A 38 -7.68 -12.61 -5.76
CA SER A 38 -6.47 -12.95 -4.98
C SER A 38 -5.17 -12.39 -5.56
N LEU A 39 -5.18 -11.82 -6.78
CA LEU A 39 -3.97 -11.30 -7.45
C LEU A 39 -3.65 -9.84 -7.12
N SER A 40 -4.43 -9.18 -6.28
CA SER A 40 -4.30 -7.73 -6.02
C SER A 40 -3.53 -7.37 -4.74
N ILE A 41 -2.89 -8.33 -4.06
CA ILE A 41 -2.04 -8.01 -2.91
C ILE A 41 -0.58 -7.95 -3.39
N PHE A 42 -0.29 -7.00 -4.26
CA PHE A 42 1.08 -6.52 -4.41
C PHE A 42 1.30 -5.50 -3.28
N SER A 43 1.97 -5.91 -2.21
CA SER A 43 2.63 -4.98 -1.31
C SER A 43 3.61 -4.18 -2.17
N GLN A 44 3.36 -2.89 -2.33
CA GLN A 44 4.32 -2.02 -3.01
C GLN A 44 5.44 -1.68 -2.02
N ASP A 45 6.29 -2.65 -1.74
CA ASP A 45 7.57 -2.37 -1.13
C ASP A 45 8.39 -1.57 -2.15
N GLY A 46 8.95 -0.44 -1.73
CA GLY A 46 9.74 0.40 -2.61
C GLY A 46 11.01 -0.31 -3.10
N ASP A 47 11.49 0.08 -4.28
CA ASP A 47 12.77 -0.37 -4.83
C ASP A 47 13.93 0.49 -4.28
N PRO A 48 14.84 -0.05 -3.44
CA PRO A 48 15.94 0.71 -2.87
C PRO A 48 16.98 1.15 -3.91
N VAL A 49 17.07 0.49 -5.07
CA VAL A 49 17.99 0.89 -6.14
C VAL A 49 17.48 2.17 -6.84
N ALA A 50 16.19 2.18 -7.21
CA ALA A 50 15.53 3.37 -7.71
C ALA A 50 15.52 4.48 -6.65
N GLY A 51 15.26 4.13 -5.39
CA GLY A 51 15.28 5.04 -4.25
C GLY A 51 16.61 5.73 -4.04
N LYS A 52 17.73 5.03 -4.22
CA LYS A 52 19.07 5.61 -4.14
C LYS A 52 19.28 6.71 -5.18
N ALA A 53 18.82 6.51 -6.40
CA ALA A 53 18.92 7.51 -7.47
C ALA A 53 18.08 8.75 -7.13
N LEU A 54 16.85 8.56 -6.69
CA LEU A 54 15.94 9.63 -6.26
C LEU A 54 16.48 10.39 -5.03
N PHE A 55 17.01 9.67 -4.04
CA PHE A 55 17.63 10.26 -2.85
C PHE A 55 18.82 11.14 -3.23
N ASN A 56 19.71 10.66 -4.07
CA ASN A 56 20.88 11.42 -4.50
C ASN A 56 20.51 12.71 -5.23
N THR A 57 19.45 12.68 -6.04
CA THR A 57 19.00 13.83 -6.81
C THR A 57 18.27 14.87 -5.96
N ASN A 58 17.42 14.42 -5.02
CA ASN A 58 16.48 15.31 -4.33
C ASN A 58 16.85 15.57 -2.87
N CYS A 59 17.52 14.64 -2.18
CA CYS A 59 17.66 14.66 -0.72
C CYS A 59 19.11 14.85 -0.24
N ALA A 60 20.09 14.30 -0.97
CA ALA A 60 21.47 14.17 -0.53
C ALA A 60 22.22 15.50 -0.31
N SER A 61 21.72 16.62 -0.84
CA SER A 61 22.28 17.94 -0.61
C SER A 61 22.12 18.41 0.84
N CYS A 62 21.03 17.99 1.51
CA CYS A 62 20.69 18.39 2.87
C CYS A 62 20.69 17.23 3.88
N HIS A 63 20.59 15.98 3.40
CA HIS A 63 20.49 14.79 4.23
C HIS A 63 21.57 13.75 3.94
N LYS A 64 21.95 13.02 4.97
CA LYS A 64 22.69 11.76 4.89
C LYS A 64 21.89 10.66 5.58
N LEU A 65 22.23 9.39 5.29
CA LEU A 65 21.57 8.28 5.97
C LEU A 65 21.92 8.26 7.48
N ASP A 66 23.21 8.28 7.81
CA ASP A 66 23.68 8.01 9.16
C ASP A 66 24.25 9.25 9.88
N LYS A 67 24.12 10.44 9.28
CA LYS A 67 24.72 11.66 9.83
C LYS A 67 23.80 12.86 9.65
N LYS A 68 23.58 13.62 10.75
CA LYS A 68 22.91 14.93 10.70
C LYS A 68 23.73 15.90 9.84
N MET A 69 23.04 16.65 8.99
CA MET A 69 23.59 17.75 8.17
C MET A 69 22.71 18.99 8.37
N THR A 70 22.33 19.65 7.28
CA THR A 70 21.31 20.73 7.31
C THR A 70 19.96 20.15 7.79
N GLY A 71 19.62 18.94 7.37
CA GLY A 71 18.49 18.18 7.86
C GLY A 71 18.91 16.96 8.70
N PRO A 72 17.94 16.20 9.23
CA PRO A 72 18.18 14.98 10.01
C PRO A 72 18.86 13.87 9.21
N ALA A 73 19.50 12.93 9.93
CA ALA A 73 19.87 11.64 9.38
C ALA A 73 18.60 10.86 9.03
N LEU A 74 18.58 10.19 7.86
CA LEU A 74 17.37 9.53 7.35
C LEU A 74 17.39 8.00 7.45
N ARG A 75 18.42 7.38 8.07
CA ARG A 75 18.42 5.94 8.29
C ARG A 75 17.21 5.53 9.12
N TYR A 76 16.39 4.58 8.61
CA TYR A 76 15.17 4.09 9.24
C TYR A 76 14.19 5.20 9.63
N VAL A 77 14.09 6.25 8.82
CA VAL A 77 13.27 7.42 9.16
C VAL A 77 11.80 7.07 9.35
N GLU A 78 11.22 6.23 8.49
CA GLU A 78 9.83 5.82 8.62
C GLU A 78 9.60 5.04 9.92
N LYS A 79 10.46 4.07 10.21
CA LYS A 79 10.39 3.28 11.44
C LYS A 79 10.47 4.15 12.69
N ARG A 80 11.42 5.07 12.74
CA ARG A 80 11.59 5.99 13.88
C ARG A 80 10.36 6.87 14.08
N LEU A 81 9.83 7.47 13.03
CA LEU A 81 8.64 8.33 13.14
C LEU A 81 7.40 7.55 13.54
N SER A 82 7.24 6.31 13.08
CA SER A 82 6.10 5.47 13.46
C SER A 82 6.19 4.97 14.91
N GLU A 83 7.37 4.58 15.37
CA GLU A 83 7.59 4.05 16.72
C GLU A 83 7.64 5.15 17.78
N ASP A 84 8.32 6.27 17.48
CA ASP A 84 8.56 7.33 18.44
C ASP A 84 7.41 8.36 18.49
N GLU A 85 6.80 8.67 17.32
CA GLU A 85 5.84 9.76 17.17
C GLU A 85 4.44 9.28 16.74
N GLY A 86 4.26 7.99 16.46
CA GLY A 86 2.99 7.41 16.00
C GLY A 86 2.56 7.91 14.63
N LEU A 87 3.48 8.39 13.80
CA LEU A 87 3.20 8.92 12.46
C LEU A 87 3.23 7.80 11.42
N ASP A 88 2.35 7.91 10.45
CA ASP A 88 2.25 6.95 9.35
C ASP A 88 2.98 7.44 8.07
N ARG A 89 3.04 6.55 7.09
CA ARG A 89 3.61 6.84 5.77
C ARG A 89 2.89 7.99 5.05
N GLN A 90 1.59 8.20 5.30
CA GLN A 90 0.82 9.30 4.71
C GLN A 90 1.31 10.67 5.20
N TRP A 91 1.73 10.75 6.47
CA TRP A 91 2.36 11.94 7.01
C TRP A 91 3.66 12.25 6.25
N LEU A 92 4.52 11.23 6.03
CA LEU A 92 5.76 11.38 5.25
C LEU A 92 5.52 11.83 3.81
N TYR A 93 4.50 11.28 3.14
CA TYR A 93 4.12 11.75 1.81
C TYR A 93 3.76 13.23 1.80
N SER A 94 2.99 13.67 2.78
CA SER A 94 2.56 15.06 2.92
C SER A 94 3.74 15.98 3.22
N TRP A 95 4.60 15.57 4.18
CA TRP A 95 5.80 16.30 4.58
C TRP A 95 6.78 16.49 3.43
N ILE A 96 7.11 15.42 2.72
CA ILE A 96 8.08 15.46 1.61
C ILE A 96 7.55 16.34 0.47
N ARG A 97 6.26 16.23 0.15
CA ARG A 97 5.68 17.04 -0.94
C ARG A 97 5.52 18.51 -0.60
N ASN A 98 5.17 18.83 0.64
CA ASN A 98 4.91 20.23 1.02
C ASN A 98 5.09 20.47 2.53
N SER A 99 6.34 20.42 2.99
CA SER A 99 6.70 20.71 4.38
C SER A 99 6.23 22.10 4.83
N SER A 100 6.32 23.09 3.93
CA SER A 100 5.91 24.46 4.20
C SER A 100 4.42 24.58 4.55
N ALA A 101 3.55 23.83 3.84
CA ALA A 101 2.12 23.84 4.12
C ALA A 101 1.81 23.17 5.47
N MET A 102 2.51 22.08 5.81
CA MET A 102 2.32 21.40 7.09
C MET A 102 2.76 22.26 8.27
N ILE A 103 3.90 22.94 8.18
CA ILE A 103 4.33 23.90 9.19
C ILE A 103 3.28 25.01 9.34
N LYS A 104 2.82 25.58 8.23
CA LYS A 104 1.82 26.66 8.23
C LYS A 104 0.47 26.22 8.82
N SER A 105 0.08 24.97 8.66
CA SER A 105 -1.16 24.43 9.22
C SER A 105 -1.10 24.20 10.73
N GLY A 106 0.10 24.25 11.33
CA GLY A 106 0.31 23.98 12.74
C GLY A 106 0.37 22.49 13.06
N ASP A 107 0.69 21.64 12.09
CA ASP A 107 0.97 20.23 12.37
C ASP A 107 2.08 20.13 13.43
N ALA A 108 1.80 19.47 14.54
CA ALA A 108 2.65 19.52 15.72
C ALA A 108 4.08 18.99 15.45
N GLN A 109 4.18 17.89 14.69
CA GLN A 109 5.47 17.30 14.37
C GLN A 109 6.24 18.12 13.33
N ALA A 110 5.54 18.65 12.33
CA ALA A 110 6.15 19.53 11.33
C ALA A 110 6.73 20.80 11.96
N VAL A 111 6.01 21.40 12.91
CA VAL A 111 6.46 22.57 13.68
C VAL A 111 7.65 22.22 14.57
N ALA A 112 7.60 21.09 15.28
CA ALA A 112 8.68 20.63 16.14
C ALA A 112 9.99 20.42 15.36
N ILE A 113 9.93 19.74 14.21
CA ILE A 113 11.10 19.55 13.33
C ILE A 113 11.62 20.90 12.83
N TRP A 114 10.74 21.79 12.39
CA TRP A 114 11.12 23.11 11.90
C TRP A 114 11.83 23.93 12.97
N GLU A 115 11.37 23.92 14.23
CA GLU A 115 12.00 24.60 15.35
C GLU A 115 13.36 23.98 15.72
N GLU A 116 13.44 22.63 15.78
CA GLU A 116 14.68 21.89 16.04
C GLU A 116 15.78 22.23 15.05
N TYR A 117 15.41 22.50 13.79
CA TYR A 117 16.35 22.81 12.72
C TYR A 117 16.46 24.32 12.44
N ASN A 118 16.37 25.15 13.50
CA ASN A 118 16.56 26.61 13.47
C ASN A 118 15.63 27.29 12.45
N LYS A 119 14.39 26.82 12.36
CA LYS A 119 13.38 27.33 11.41
C LYS A 119 13.78 27.23 9.95
N SER A 120 14.66 26.31 9.64
CA SER A 120 15.01 25.96 8.27
C SER A 120 13.87 25.16 7.63
N VAL A 121 13.41 25.59 6.48
CA VAL A 121 12.32 24.93 5.74
C VAL A 121 12.92 23.95 4.75
N MET A 122 12.49 22.71 4.79
CA MET A 122 12.83 21.70 3.79
C MET A 122 12.20 22.07 2.44
N ASN A 123 12.90 21.87 1.34
CA ASN A 123 12.34 22.04 0.01
C ASN A 123 11.09 21.16 -0.20
N ASN A 124 10.15 21.68 -0.97
CA ASN A 124 8.95 20.93 -1.35
C ASN A 124 9.22 20.13 -2.63
N PHE A 125 8.71 18.91 -2.69
CA PHE A 125 8.86 17.99 -3.84
C PHE A 125 7.49 17.51 -4.36
N PRO A 126 6.63 18.41 -4.85
CA PRO A 126 5.26 18.06 -5.27
C PRO A 126 5.22 17.11 -6.47
N GLN A 127 6.31 16.99 -7.21
CA GLN A 127 6.44 16.10 -8.37
C GLN A 127 6.64 14.63 -8.00
N LEU A 128 7.06 14.33 -6.76
CA LEU A 128 7.29 12.93 -6.34
C LEU A 128 5.97 12.20 -6.14
N SER A 129 5.81 11.07 -6.85
CA SER A 129 4.69 10.15 -6.64
C SER A 129 4.82 9.41 -5.30
N ASN A 130 3.76 8.69 -4.87
CA ASN A 130 3.86 7.80 -3.70
C ASN A 130 4.95 6.75 -3.92
N GLN A 131 5.01 6.15 -5.13
CA GLN A 131 6.01 5.15 -5.46
C GLN A 131 7.44 5.70 -5.40
N ASP A 132 7.67 6.94 -5.83
CA ASP A 132 9.01 7.56 -5.72
C ASP A 132 9.41 7.72 -4.26
N ILE A 133 8.48 8.14 -3.42
CA ILE A 133 8.73 8.27 -1.97
C ILE A 133 8.93 6.90 -1.33
N ASP A 134 8.13 5.89 -1.67
CA ASP A 134 8.30 4.51 -1.20
C ASP A 134 9.68 3.97 -1.57
N ASN A 135 10.14 4.21 -2.79
CA ASN A 135 11.47 3.84 -3.23
C ASN A 135 12.56 4.54 -2.39
N ILE A 136 12.40 5.84 -2.12
CA ILE A 136 13.32 6.60 -1.25
C ILE A 136 13.33 6.01 0.17
N LEU A 137 12.17 5.73 0.75
CA LEU A 137 12.06 5.14 2.09
C LEU A 137 12.71 3.75 2.14
N ALA A 138 12.47 2.90 1.14
CA ALA A 138 13.13 1.61 1.01
C ALA A 138 14.67 1.75 0.97
N TYR A 139 15.20 2.79 0.31
CA TYR A 139 16.63 3.07 0.35
C TYR A 139 17.11 3.52 1.72
N THR A 140 16.32 4.29 2.47
CA THR A 140 16.71 4.70 3.84
C THR A 140 16.78 3.53 4.82
N ASP A 141 16.04 2.46 4.54
CA ASP A 141 16.02 1.24 5.35
C ASP A 141 17.02 0.18 4.88
N TYR A 142 17.54 0.34 3.64
CA TYR A 142 18.47 -0.64 3.07
C TYR A 142 19.82 -0.62 3.80
N VAL A 143 20.22 -1.80 4.29
CA VAL A 143 21.55 -2.07 4.82
C VAL A 143 22.30 -2.91 3.77
N PRO A 144 23.37 -2.42 3.16
CA PRO A 144 24.15 -3.21 2.20
C PRO A 144 24.88 -4.37 2.85
#